data_27d7187fa10c4e581e53dc7dbfdb0901
#
_entry.id   27d7187fa10c4e581e53dc7dbfdb0901
#
_cell.length_a   1.000
_cell.length_b   1.000
_cell.length_c   1.000
_cell.angle_alpha   90.00
_cell.angle_beta   90.00
_cell.angle_gamma   90.00
#
_symmetry.space_group_name_H-M   'P 1'
#
loop_
_entity.id
_entity.type
_entity.pdbx_description
1 polymer ?
#
loop_
_entity_poly.entity_id
_entity_poly.type
_entity_poly.pdbx_seq_one_letter_code
_entity_poly.pdbx_strand_id
1 'polypeptide(L)'
;MYTLELTDNKSEIIQYNVPDLPIKASRSSQEDYPSLSIVNHWHTEFEFIYVKNAPMWYSVNGEQCKLMPGQMIFVNSGQMHYGFWEKPSDSVYDCTLFPPSLATNPTTKDLLEDIIHHAPPYLILHPEIAAEKTVITLVSEMFQCASNQQNGYPLQLFGCIYRICHALWNLMQNNAEPWEPNDSKRLEAMHKMVGFIQQKYSSKIALQDIAAAGYVCRSSC
;
A
#
# COMPACT_ATOMS: atom_id res chain seq x y z
N MET A 1 -21.32 -2.69 -2.99
CA MET A 1 -20.24 -3.55 -3.56
C MET A 1 -19.15 -2.61 -4.05
N TYR A 2 -18.04 -2.59 -3.38
CA TYR A 2 -16.89 -1.77 -3.79
C TYR A 2 -16.11 -2.53 -4.86
N THR A 3 -15.85 -1.91 -6.00
CA THR A 3 -15.12 -2.52 -7.10
C THR A 3 -13.93 -1.62 -7.44
N LEU A 4 -12.72 -2.17 -7.33
CA LEU A 4 -11.52 -1.49 -7.80
C LEU A 4 -11.54 -1.41 -9.32
N GLU A 5 -11.22 -0.25 -9.86
CA GLU A 5 -10.98 -0.07 -11.28
C GLU A 5 -9.50 -0.36 -11.56
N LEU A 6 -9.25 -1.37 -12.39
CA LEU A 6 -7.90 -1.88 -12.65
C LEU A 6 -7.56 -1.81 -14.14
N THR A 7 -6.30 -1.51 -14.42
CA THR A 7 -5.71 -1.69 -15.74
C THR A 7 -5.41 -3.17 -16.02
N ASP A 8 -5.02 -3.50 -17.24
CA ASP A 8 -4.67 -4.87 -17.65
C ASP A 8 -3.55 -5.51 -16.82
N ASN A 9 -2.61 -4.71 -16.32
CA ASN A 9 -1.50 -5.18 -15.48
C ASN A 9 -1.78 -5.11 -13.98
N LYS A 10 -3.07 -4.94 -13.58
CA LYS A 10 -3.53 -4.83 -12.20
C LYS A 10 -3.11 -3.56 -11.46
N SER A 11 -2.66 -2.52 -12.17
CA SER A 11 -2.53 -1.21 -11.56
C SER A 11 -3.92 -0.64 -11.24
N GLU A 12 -4.13 -0.19 -9.99
CA GLU A 12 -5.38 0.48 -9.61
C GLU A 12 -5.45 1.88 -10.24
N ILE A 13 -6.61 2.19 -10.81
CA ILE A 13 -6.99 3.55 -11.17
C ILE A 13 -7.66 4.16 -9.94
N ILE A 14 -6.86 4.84 -9.11
CA ILE A 14 -7.30 5.32 -7.81
C ILE A 14 -8.34 6.42 -7.95
N GLN A 15 -9.49 6.21 -7.31
CA GLN A 15 -10.51 7.24 -7.16
C GLN A 15 -10.19 8.07 -5.91
N TYR A 16 -9.43 9.16 -6.11
CA TYR A 16 -9.13 10.12 -5.02
C TYR A 16 -10.41 10.83 -4.56
N ASN A 17 -10.52 11.07 -3.26
CA ASN A 17 -11.70 11.66 -2.64
C ASN A 17 -11.43 12.96 -1.86
N VAL A 18 -10.20 13.48 -1.96
CA VAL A 18 -9.86 14.82 -1.45
C VAL A 18 -9.81 15.78 -2.64
N PRO A 19 -10.61 16.88 -2.63
CA PRO A 19 -10.64 17.82 -3.73
C PRO A 19 -9.27 18.37 -4.09
N ASP A 20 -8.95 18.37 -5.38
CA ASP A 20 -7.72 18.91 -5.97
C ASP A 20 -6.40 18.26 -5.50
N LEU A 21 -6.47 17.19 -4.69
CA LEU A 21 -5.31 16.49 -4.18
C LEU A 21 -5.39 14.98 -4.49
N PRO A 22 -4.30 14.36 -4.94
CA PRO A 22 -4.25 12.92 -5.18
C PRO A 22 -4.15 12.15 -3.84
N ILE A 23 -5.17 12.28 -3.01
CA ILE A 23 -5.27 11.64 -1.70
C ILE A 23 -6.59 10.87 -1.64
N LYS A 24 -6.55 9.66 -1.10
CA LYS A 24 -7.73 8.87 -0.75
C LYS A 24 -7.70 8.59 0.74
N ALA A 25 -8.81 8.89 1.41
CA ALA A 25 -9.06 8.56 2.80
C ALA A 25 -10.47 7.99 2.90
N SER A 26 -10.60 6.69 3.06
CA SER A 26 -11.89 6.00 3.05
C SER A 26 -11.99 4.96 4.16
N ARG A 27 -13.17 4.82 4.74
CA ARG A 27 -13.51 3.72 5.64
C ARG A 27 -14.27 2.67 4.89
N SER A 28 -13.86 1.43 5.05
CA SER A 28 -14.48 0.26 4.43
C SER A 28 -14.67 -0.86 5.46
N SER A 29 -15.54 -1.80 5.12
CA SER A 29 -15.80 -2.97 5.94
C SER A 29 -15.69 -4.25 5.11
N GLN A 30 -15.57 -5.41 5.77
CA GLN A 30 -15.60 -6.70 5.09
C GLN A 30 -16.89 -6.90 4.29
N GLU A 31 -18.02 -6.33 4.73
CA GLU A 31 -19.32 -6.43 4.05
C GLU A 31 -19.30 -5.85 2.63
N ASP A 32 -18.40 -4.90 2.35
CA ASP A 32 -18.21 -4.34 1.01
C ASP A 32 -17.65 -5.37 0.01
N TYR A 33 -17.10 -6.50 0.52
CA TYR A 33 -16.40 -7.54 -0.24
C TYR A 33 -17.02 -8.92 -0.03
N PRO A 34 -18.10 -9.27 -0.76
CA PRO A 34 -18.81 -10.57 -0.61
C PRO A 34 -17.91 -11.79 -0.87
N SER A 35 -16.85 -11.63 -1.67
CA SER A 35 -15.83 -12.67 -1.93
C SER A 35 -14.87 -12.90 -0.77
N LEU A 36 -14.99 -12.16 0.33
CA LEU A 36 -14.06 -12.13 1.46
C LEU A 36 -12.63 -11.73 1.06
N SER A 37 -12.46 -11.06 -0.07
CA SER A 37 -11.16 -10.64 -0.58
C SER A 37 -11.28 -9.39 -1.42
N ILE A 38 -10.34 -8.48 -1.23
CA ILE A 38 -10.05 -7.38 -2.14
C ILE A 38 -9.30 -7.98 -3.35
N VAL A 39 -9.50 -7.44 -4.53
CA VAL A 39 -8.77 -7.92 -5.71
C VAL A 39 -7.29 -7.57 -5.58
N ASN A 40 -6.41 -8.52 -5.90
CA ASN A 40 -4.96 -8.27 -5.89
C ASN A 40 -4.60 -7.20 -6.92
N HIS A 41 -3.92 -6.15 -6.48
CA HIS A 41 -3.60 -4.96 -7.27
C HIS A 41 -2.29 -4.31 -6.80
N TRP A 42 -1.86 -3.28 -7.50
CA TRP A 42 -0.74 -2.42 -7.12
C TRP A 42 -0.98 -0.99 -7.56
N HIS A 43 -0.30 -0.06 -6.94
CA HIS A 43 -0.27 1.36 -7.29
C HIS A 43 1.03 2.02 -6.80
N THR A 44 1.26 3.26 -7.21
CA THR A 44 2.50 4.00 -6.87
C THR A 44 2.41 4.81 -5.58
N GLU A 45 1.24 4.87 -5.00
CA GLU A 45 0.99 5.55 -3.73
C GLU A 45 1.56 4.74 -2.56
N PHE A 46 1.92 5.44 -1.47
CA PHE A 46 2.04 4.84 -0.15
C PHE A 46 0.65 4.53 0.37
N GLU A 47 0.43 3.31 0.84
CA GLU A 47 -0.84 2.89 1.43
C GLU A 47 -0.70 2.61 2.91
N PHE A 48 -1.73 3.00 3.65
CA PHE A 48 -1.86 2.73 5.08
C PHE A 48 -3.25 2.16 5.35
N ILE A 49 -3.29 0.93 5.89
CA ILE A 49 -4.53 0.28 6.33
C ILE A 49 -4.52 0.19 7.84
N TYR A 50 -5.43 0.88 8.50
CA TYR A 50 -5.61 0.87 9.95
C TYR A 50 -6.79 0.00 10.34
N VAL A 51 -6.54 -1.11 11.05
CA VAL A 51 -7.58 -2.05 11.48
C VAL A 51 -8.26 -1.56 12.75
N LYS A 52 -9.60 -1.45 12.71
CA LYS A 52 -10.39 -0.80 13.78
C LYS A 52 -10.83 -1.76 14.89
N ASN A 53 -11.51 -2.84 14.55
CA ASN A 53 -12.30 -3.62 15.52
C ASN A 53 -12.11 -5.13 15.44
N ALA A 54 -11.91 -5.70 14.25
CA ALA A 54 -11.74 -7.14 14.07
C ALA A 54 -10.57 -7.44 13.12
N PRO A 55 -9.85 -8.57 13.31
CA PRO A 55 -8.68 -8.88 12.50
C PRO A 55 -8.99 -9.01 11.03
N MET A 56 -8.01 -8.65 10.18
CA MET A 56 -7.98 -8.96 8.77
C MET A 56 -6.63 -9.55 8.38
N TRP A 57 -6.60 -10.28 7.28
CA TRP A 57 -5.38 -10.74 6.65
C TRP A 57 -4.97 -9.78 5.54
N TYR A 58 -3.68 -9.64 5.33
CA TYR A 58 -3.12 -8.85 4.26
C TYR A 58 -2.02 -9.63 3.55
N SER A 59 -1.95 -9.52 2.24
CA SER A 59 -0.90 -10.15 1.43
C SER A 59 -0.15 -9.06 0.68
N VAL A 60 1.18 -9.08 0.75
CA VAL A 60 2.07 -8.21 -0.02
C VAL A 60 3.10 -9.07 -0.73
N ASN A 61 3.17 -8.99 -2.06
CA ASN A 61 4.05 -9.80 -2.92
C ASN A 61 3.96 -11.31 -2.65
N GLY A 62 2.79 -11.79 -2.19
CA GLY A 62 2.53 -13.20 -1.86
C GLY A 62 2.86 -13.58 -0.41
N GLU A 63 3.54 -12.74 0.35
CA GLU A 63 3.72 -12.92 1.79
C GLU A 63 2.44 -12.50 2.53
N GLN A 64 1.97 -13.35 3.46
CA GLN A 64 0.72 -13.11 4.18
C GLN A 64 1.00 -12.75 5.64
N CYS A 65 0.30 -11.74 6.13
CA CYS A 65 0.36 -11.32 7.52
C CYS A 65 -1.06 -11.09 8.07
N LYS A 66 -1.22 -11.24 9.38
CA LYS A 66 -2.47 -10.98 10.09
C LYS A 66 -2.36 -9.66 10.82
N LEU A 67 -3.31 -8.78 10.56
CA LEU A 67 -3.42 -7.48 11.22
C LEU A 67 -4.46 -7.56 12.34
N MET A 68 -4.10 -7.11 13.51
CA MET A 68 -4.96 -7.06 14.69
C MET A 68 -5.56 -5.65 14.86
N PRO A 69 -6.69 -5.52 15.56
CA PRO A 69 -7.26 -4.21 15.89
C PRO A 69 -6.21 -3.30 16.55
N GLY A 70 -6.14 -2.05 16.10
CA GLY A 70 -5.17 -1.05 16.54
C GLY A 70 -3.84 -1.07 15.78
N GLN A 71 -3.54 -2.13 15.04
CA GLN A 71 -2.38 -2.18 14.15
C GLN A 71 -2.67 -1.48 12.82
N MET A 72 -1.60 -1.03 12.18
CA MET A 72 -1.62 -0.46 10.83
C MET A 72 -0.58 -1.18 9.97
N ILE A 73 -0.89 -1.43 8.71
CA ILE A 73 0.12 -1.80 7.72
C ILE A 73 0.43 -0.59 6.85
N PHE A 74 1.70 -0.33 6.66
CA PHE A 74 2.24 0.50 5.58
C PHE A 74 2.61 -0.41 4.42
N VAL A 75 2.11 -0.13 3.22
CA VAL A 75 2.53 -0.79 1.96
C VAL A 75 3.28 0.23 1.13
N ASN A 76 4.49 -0.13 0.72
CA ASN A 76 5.36 0.74 -0.06
C ASN A 76 4.88 0.84 -1.52
N SER A 77 5.38 1.83 -2.23
CA SER A 77 5.06 2.09 -3.64
C SER A 77 5.33 0.87 -4.53
N GLY A 78 4.39 0.58 -5.44
CA GLY A 78 4.54 -0.45 -6.46
C GLY A 78 4.38 -1.89 -5.99
N GLN A 79 4.10 -2.14 -4.72
CA GLN A 79 3.96 -3.50 -4.20
C GLN A 79 2.62 -4.11 -4.58
N MET A 80 2.62 -5.40 -4.98
CA MET A 80 1.41 -6.17 -5.27
C MET A 80 0.73 -6.55 -3.94
N HIS A 81 -0.51 -6.16 -3.72
CA HIS A 81 -1.15 -6.38 -2.42
C HIS A 81 -2.67 -6.57 -2.48
N TYR A 82 -3.23 -7.13 -1.41
CA TYR A 82 -4.68 -7.23 -1.18
C TYR A 82 -4.97 -7.61 0.28
N GLY A 83 -6.13 -7.16 0.76
CA GLY A 83 -6.70 -7.61 2.04
C GLY A 83 -7.68 -8.77 1.85
N PHE A 84 -7.81 -9.65 2.84
CA PHE A 84 -8.76 -10.76 2.81
C PHE A 84 -9.19 -11.22 4.20
N TRP A 85 -10.25 -12.02 4.24
CA TRP A 85 -10.81 -12.60 5.46
C TRP A 85 -11.06 -14.09 5.27
N GLU A 86 -10.77 -14.91 6.29
CA GLU A 86 -11.02 -16.36 6.26
C GLU A 86 -12.50 -16.70 6.37
N LYS A 87 -13.29 -15.84 6.96
CA LYS A 87 -14.72 -15.95 7.17
C LYS A 87 -15.38 -14.59 7.26
N PRO A 88 -16.70 -14.49 7.07
CA PRO A 88 -17.43 -13.25 7.30
C PRO A 88 -17.17 -12.69 8.70
N SER A 89 -16.99 -11.37 8.81
CA SER A 89 -16.70 -10.65 10.03
C SER A 89 -17.27 -9.23 9.97
N ASP A 90 -17.29 -8.55 11.10
CA ASP A 90 -17.61 -7.14 11.23
C ASP A 90 -16.37 -6.23 11.09
N SER A 91 -15.32 -6.75 10.46
CA SER A 91 -14.04 -6.04 10.31
C SER A 91 -14.24 -4.72 9.56
N VAL A 92 -13.78 -3.64 10.19
CA VAL A 92 -13.74 -2.28 9.66
C VAL A 92 -12.31 -1.80 9.65
N TYR A 93 -11.93 -1.10 8.60
CA TYR A 93 -10.60 -0.51 8.46
C TYR A 93 -10.67 0.86 7.80
N ASP A 94 -9.69 1.71 8.13
CA ASP A 94 -9.46 2.98 7.46
C ASP A 94 -8.31 2.79 6.45
N CYS A 95 -8.53 3.18 5.19
CA CYS A 95 -7.54 3.21 4.13
C CYS A 95 -7.15 4.66 3.87
N THR A 96 -5.85 4.94 3.90
CA THR A 96 -5.28 6.24 3.54
C THR A 96 -4.16 6.03 2.56
N LEU A 97 -4.22 6.68 1.40
CA LEU A 97 -3.12 6.65 0.44
C LEU A 97 -2.85 8.03 -0.17
N PHE A 98 -1.58 8.21 -0.50
CA PHE A 98 -1.08 9.38 -1.21
C PHE A 98 0.20 9.06 -1.98
N PRO A 99 0.45 9.67 -3.15
CA PRO A 99 1.69 9.48 -3.89
C PRO A 99 2.85 10.17 -3.17
N PRO A 100 4.04 9.53 -3.11
CA PRO A 100 5.25 10.15 -2.55
C PRO A 100 5.60 11.49 -3.19
N SER A 101 5.18 11.71 -4.44
CA SER A 101 5.40 12.96 -5.18
C SER A 101 4.83 14.20 -4.49
N LEU A 102 3.82 14.07 -3.60
CA LEU A 102 3.31 15.20 -2.82
C LEU A 102 4.34 15.78 -1.83
N ALA A 103 5.32 14.98 -1.40
CA ALA A 103 6.42 15.44 -0.55
C ALA A 103 7.73 15.64 -1.32
N THR A 104 7.76 15.39 -2.65
CA THR A 104 8.97 15.46 -3.45
C THR A 104 9.27 16.89 -3.89
N ASN A 105 10.46 17.35 -3.57
CA ASN A 105 11.04 18.61 -4.04
C ASN A 105 12.58 18.44 -4.12
N PRO A 106 13.36 19.39 -4.64
CA PRO A 106 14.81 19.23 -4.79
C PRO A 106 15.57 18.86 -3.50
N THR A 107 15.02 19.19 -2.32
CA THR A 107 15.65 18.89 -1.01
C THR A 107 15.26 17.53 -0.47
N THR A 108 14.06 17.05 -0.78
CA THR A 108 13.49 15.81 -0.20
C THR A 108 13.51 14.62 -1.16
N LYS A 109 13.82 14.85 -2.43
CA LYS A 109 13.75 13.82 -3.49
C LYS A 109 14.55 12.57 -3.11
N ASP A 110 15.82 12.72 -2.77
CA ASP A 110 16.71 11.59 -2.49
C ASP A 110 16.24 10.80 -1.26
N LEU A 111 15.72 11.49 -0.22
CA LEU A 111 15.17 10.86 0.98
C LEU A 111 13.91 10.02 0.67
N LEU A 112 13.06 10.50 -0.24
CA LEU A 112 11.86 9.76 -0.66
C LEU A 112 12.20 8.61 -1.58
N GLU A 113 13.16 8.76 -2.47
CA GLU A 113 13.71 7.67 -3.27
C GLU A 113 14.31 6.59 -2.38
N ASP A 114 15.00 6.96 -1.29
CA ASP A 114 15.49 6.00 -0.29
C ASP A 114 14.33 5.23 0.37
N ILE A 115 13.22 5.88 0.75
CA ILE A 115 12.06 5.17 1.29
C ILE A 115 11.50 4.20 0.25
N ILE A 116 11.30 4.63 -1.00
CA ILE A 116 10.72 3.81 -2.05
C ILE A 116 11.59 2.57 -2.34
N HIS A 117 12.91 2.74 -2.41
CA HIS A 117 13.83 1.71 -2.86
C HIS A 117 14.45 0.87 -1.76
N HIS A 118 14.59 1.39 -0.54
CA HIS A 118 15.29 0.73 0.56
C HIS A 118 14.41 0.42 1.77
N ALA A 119 13.17 0.98 1.89
CA ALA A 119 12.23 0.47 2.87
C ALA A 119 11.69 -0.90 2.43
N PRO A 120 11.26 -1.77 3.37
CA PRO A 120 10.68 -3.05 3.02
C PRO A 120 9.39 -2.87 2.21
N PRO A 121 8.94 -3.93 1.51
CA PRO A 121 7.67 -3.93 0.79
C PRO A 121 6.48 -3.50 1.65
N TYR A 122 6.50 -3.84 2.93
CA TYR A 122 5.50 -3.42 3.91
C TYR A 122 6.08 -3.37 5.33
N LEU A 123 5.40 -2.65 6.23
CA LEU A 123 5.65 -2.64 7.66
C LEU A 123 4.35 -2.82 8.42
N ILE A 124 4.32 -3.73 9.39
CA ILE A 124 3.24 -3.78 10.38
C ILE A 124 3.63 -2.83 11.51
N LEU A 125 2.80 -1.85 11.77
CA LEU A 125 3.00 -0.84 12.79
C LEU A 125 2.18 -1.17 14.03
N HIS A 126 2.84 -1.21 15.18
CA HIS A 126 2.30 -1.65 16.47
C HIS A 126 2.07 -0.44 17.38
N PRO A 127 0.88 -0.26 17.94
CA PRO A 127 0.55 0.90 18.77
C PRO A 127 1.34 0.96 20.10
N GLU A 128 1.92 -0.14 20.53
CA GLU A 128 2.77 -0.25 21.74
C GLU A 128 4.21 0.20 21.51
N ILE A 129 4.68 0.28 20.25
CA ILE A 129 6.03 0.72 19.90
C ILE A 129 6.00 2.23 19.59
N ALA A 130 6.67 3.03 20.39
CA ALA A 130 6.56 4.50 20.36
C ALA A 130 6.83 5.12 18.98
N ALA A 131 7.86 4.63 18.26
CA ALA A 131 8.21 5.14 16.93
C ALA A 131 7.13 4.80 15.89
N GLU A 132 6.60 3.57 15.92
CA GLU A 132 5.53 3.08 15.03
C GLU A 132 4.19 3.74 15.34
N LYS A 133 3.86 3.91 16.63
CA LYS A 133 2.70 4.67 17.10
C LYS A 133 2.68 6.10 16.55
N THR A 134 3.85 6.71 16.39
CA THR A 134 3.96 8.04 15.78
C THR A 134 3.39 8.03 14.36
N VAL A 135 3.74 7.05 13.54
CA VAL A 135 3.18 6.92 12.17
C VAL A 135 1.68 6.68 12.23
N ILE A 136 1.21 5.74 13.07
CA ILE A 136 -0.23 5.46 13.24
C ILE A 136 -1.00 6.74 13.59
N THR A 137 -0.47 7.54 14.52
CA THR A 137 -1.12 8.79 14.94
C THR A 137 -1.18 9.80 13.80
N LEU A 138 -0.06 10.01 13.08
CA LEU A 138 0.00 10.97 11.97
C LEU A 138 -0.91 10.60 10.80
N VAL A 139 -0.97 9.31 10.44
CA VAL A 139 -1.88 8.82 9.40
C VAL A 139 -3.34 8.96 9.84
N SER A 140 -3.64 8.70 11.13
CA SER A 140 -4.99 8.91 11.67
C SER A 140 -5.38 10.40 11.67
N GLU A 141 -4.46 11.30 11.99
CA GLU A 141 -4.66 12.76 11.87
C GLU A 141 -4.95 13.15 10.40
N MET A 142 -4.15 12.63 9.46
CA MET A 142 -4.33 12.85 8.03
C MET A 142 -5.71 12.36 7.56
N PHE A 143 -6.13 11.15 7.97
CA PHE A 143 -7.45 10.60 7.65
C PHE A 143 -8.57 11.49 8.15
N GLN A 144 -8.51 11.95 9.41
CA GLN A 144 -9.51 12.85 9.98
C GLN A 144 -9.55 14.21 9.27
N CYS A 145 -8.37 14.75 8.94
CA CYS A 145 -8.26 16.00 8.20
C CYS A 145 -8.88 15.89 6.80
N ALA A 146 -8.58 14.82 6.07
CA ALA A 146 -9.12 14.53 4.74
C ALA A 146 -10.65 14.32 4.76
N SER A 147 -11.17 13.69 5.83
CA SER A 147 -12.60 13.42 5.98
C SER A 147 -13.41 14.67 6.37
N ASN A 148 -12.85 15.54 7.21
CA ASN A 148 -13.58 16.71 7.76
C ASN A 148 -13.42 17.97 6.91
N GLN A 149 -12.35 18.12 6.16
CA GLN A 149 -12.06 19.22 5.23
C GLN A 149 -12.35 20.63 5.79
N GLN A 150 -11.91 20.89 7.03
CA GLN A 150 -12.06 22.19 7.66
C GLN A 150 -11.23 23.26 6.95
N ASN A 151 -11.58 24.53 7.15
CA ASN A 151 -10.84 25.63 6.52
C ASN A 151 -9.33 25.53 6.80
N GLY A 152 -8.50 25.57 5.74
CA GLY A 152 -7.05 25.38 5.81
C GLY A 152 -6.57 23.92 5.83
N TYR A 153 -7.46 22.94 5.68
CA TYR A 153 -7.12 21.51 5.68
C TYR A 153 -5.98 21.13 4.70
N PRO A 154 -5.80 21.74 3.52
CA PRO A 154 -4.67 21.36 2.65
C PRO A 154 -3.31 21.59 3.31
N LEU A 155 -3.13 22.68 4.07
CA LEU A 155 -1.88 22.93 4.80
C LEU A 155 -1.65 21.87 5.88
N GLN A 156 -2.70 21.44 6.57
CA GLN A 156 -2.62 20.38 7.57
C GLN A 156 -2.27 19.04 6.92
N LEU A 157 -2.90 18.70 5.77
CA LEU A 157 -2.59 17.48 5.01
C LEU A 157 -1.12 17.43 4.60
N PHE A 158 -0.58 18.49 4.00
CA PHE A 158 0.83 18.55 3.64
C PHE A 158 1.74 18.45 4.87
N GLY A 159 1.36 19.09 5.99
CA GLY A 159 2.06 18.95 7.26
C GLY A 159 2.11 17.50 7.75
N CYS A 160 0.98 16.76 7.66
CA CYS A 160 0.92 15.34 7.98
C CYS A 160 1.80 14.51 7.02
N ILE A 161 1.72 14.74 5.71
CA ILE A 161 2.49 14.01 4.70
C ILE A 161 4.00 14.11 4.97
N TYR A 162 4.54 15.33 5.16
CA TYR A 162 5.96 15.50 5.48
C TYR A 162 6.36 14.82 6.78
N ARG A 163 5.53 14.90 7.83
CA ARG A 163 5.78 14.25 9.12
C ARG A 163 5.73 12.72 9.00
N ILE A 164 4.80 12.17 8.21
CA ILE A 164 4.70 10.72 7.94
C ILE A 164 5.97 10.25 7.21
N CYS A 165 6.38 10.93 6.13
CA CYS A 165 7.59 10.58 5.40
C CYS A 165 8.84 10.64 6.30
N HIS A 166 8.96 11.68 7.14
CA HIS A 166 10.05 11.78 8.11
C HIS A 166 10.02 10.65 9.16
N ALA A 167 8.83 10.28 9.66
CA ALA A 167 8.70 9.18 10.62
C ALA A 167 9.06 7.82 10.00
N LEU A 168 8.63 7.56 8.76
CA LEU A 168 9.04 6.36 8.00
C LEU A 168 10.55 6.33 7.79
N TRP A 169 11.15 7.43 7.36
CA TRP A 169 12.60 7.54 7.19
C TRP A 169 13.35 7.27 8.50
N ASN A 170 12.89 7.78 9.64
CA ASN A 170 13.47 7.50 10.95
C ASN A 170 13.35 6.02 11.34
N LEU A 171 12.23 5.35 11.03
CA LEU A 171 12.09 3.91 11.26
C LEU A 171 13.14 3.12 10.48
N MET A 172 13.44 3.53 9.24
CA MET A 172 14.48 2.90 8.42
C MET A 172 15.88 3.07 9.03
N GLN A 173 16.22 4.29 9.44
CA GLN A 173 17.56 4.60 9.99
C GLN A 173 17.84 3.91 11.33
N ASN A 174 16.79 3.61 12.11
CA ASN A 174 16.93 3.01 13.43
C ASN A 174 16.84 1.46 13.41
N ASN A 175 16.65 0.84 12.24
CA ASN A 175 16.72 -0.61 12.12
C ASN A 175 18.18 -1.08 12.21
N ALA A 176 18.41 -2.07 13.07
CA ALA A 176 19.75 -2.62 13.33
C ALA A 176 20.32 -3.36 12.11
N GLU A 177 19.47 -3.88 11.24
CA GLU A 177 19.86 -4.52 9.98
C GLU A 177 19.27 -3.75 8.79
N PRO A 178 20.10 -3.39 7.79
CA PRO A 178 19.59 -2.79 6.56
C PRO A 178 18.60 -3.76 5.91
N TRP A 179 17.46 -3.24 5.47
CA TRP A 179 16.54 -4.01 4.65
C TRP A 179 17.12 -4.26 3.26
N GLU A 180 16.82 -5.44 2.70
CA GLU A 180 17.16 -5.73 1.30
C GLU A 180 16.48 -4.68 0.40
N PRO A 181 17.22 -4.06 -0.53
CA PRO A 181 16.65 -3.07 -1.43
C PRO A 181 15.47 -3.63 -2.21
N ASN A 182 14.43 -2.85 -2.39
CA ASN A 182 13.36 -3.18 -3.33
C ASN A 182 13.94 -3.24 -4.74
N ASP A 183 14.01 -4.44 -5.31
CA ASP A 183 14.45 -4.63 -6.69
C ASP A 183 13.35 -4.14 -7.65
N SER A 184 13.48 -2.89 -8.11
CA SER A 184 12.54 -2.28 -9.05
C SER A 184 12.38 -3.10 -10.34
N LYS A 185 13.43 -3.79 -10.79
CA LYS A 185 13.38 -4.67 -11.97
C LYS A 185 12.55 -5.92 -11.66
N ARG A 186 12.67 -6.45 -10.45
CA ARG A 186 11.88 -7.61 -9.99
C ARG A 186 10.40 -7.25 -9.88
N LEU A 187 10.08 -6.07 -9.33
CA LEU A 187 8.71 -5.55 -9.28
C LEU A 187 8.13 -5.34 -10.69
N GLU A 188 8.88 -4.71 -11.59
CA GLU A 188 8.45 -4.52 -12.97
C GLU A 188 8.22 -5.85 -13.69
N ALA A 189 9.10 -6.82 -13.49
CA ALA A 189 8.94 -8.17 -14.04
C ALA A 189 7.67 -8.84 -13.48
N MET A 190 7.42 -8.73 -12.17
CA MET A 190 6.21 -9.26 -11.53
C MET A 190 4.94 -8.62 -12.10
N HIS A 191 4.89 -7.29 -12.26
CA HIS A 191 3.75 -6.59 -12.85
C HIS A 191 3.46 -7.06 -14.28
N LYS A 192 4.50 -7.27 -15.10
CA LYS A 192 4.37 -7.79 -16.47
C LYS A 192 3.85 -9.23 -16.48
N MET A 193 4.37 -10.09 -15.60
CA MET A 193 3.92 -11.48 -15.47
C MET A 193 2.46 -11.57 -15.06
N VAL A 194 2.05 -10.79 -14.06
CA VAL A 194 0.66 -10.73 -13.59
C VAL A 194 -0.26 -10.21 -14.69
N GLY A 195 0.14 -9.14 -15.40
CA GLY A 195 -0.61 -8.62 -16.55
C GLY A 195 -0.80 -9.67 -17.64
N PHE A 196 0.25 -10.41 -17.99
CA PHE A 196 0.17 -11.50 -18.97
C PHE A 196 -0.82 -12.59 -18.53
N ILE A 197 -0.72 -13.04 -17.27
CA ILE A 197 -1.66 -14.05 -16.72
C ILE A 197 -3.11 -13.55 -16.85
N GLN A 198 -3.38 -12.29 -16.47
CA GLN A 198 -4.73 -11.73 -16.53
C GLN A 198 -5.28 -11.63 -17.95
N GLN A 199 -4.45 -11.31 -18.94
CA GLN A 199 -4.87 -11.27 -20.35
C GLN A 199 -5.11 -12.66 -20.94
N LYS A 200 -4.45 -13.70 -20.42
CA LYS A 200 -4.42 -15.03 -21.01
C LYS A 200 -5.02 -16.13 -20.13
N TYR A 201 -5.58 -15.84 -18.94
CA TYR A 201 -6.07 -16.83 -17.99
C TYR A 201 -7.14 -17.76 -18.56
N SER A 202 -7.89 -17.33 -19.58
CA SER A 202 -8.90 -18.15 -20.27
C SER A 202 -8.31 -19.15 -21.27
N SER A 203 -7.01 -19.11 -21.52
CA SER A 203 -6.28 -19.99 -22.42
C SER A 203 -5.22 -20.80 -21.66
N LYS A 204 -4.69 -21.85 -22.30
CA LYS A 204 -3.57 -22.61 -21.73
C LYS A 204 -2.31 -21.75 -21.78
N ILE A 205 -1.74 -21.42 -20.63
CA ILE A 205 -0.46 -20.72 -20.49
C ILE A 205 0.57 -21.64 -19.82
N ALA A 206 1.82 -21.56 -20.25
CA ALA A 206 2.92 -22.29 -19.63
C ALA A 206 3.78 -21.34 -18.77
N LEU A 207 4.48 -21.89 -17.77
CA LEU A 207 5.40 -21.12 -16.93
C LEU A 207 6.46 -20.37 -17.76
N GLN A 208 6.87 -20.95 -18.90
CA GLN A 208 7.82 -20.31 -19.82
C GLN A 208 7.24 -19.05 -20.47
N ASP A 209 5.95 -19.02 -20.78
CA ASP A 209 5.29 -17.85 -21.36
C ASP A 209 5.18 -16.71 -20.34
N ILE A 210 4.91 -17.08 -19.07
CA ILE A 210 4.87 -16.14 -17.95
C ILE A 210 6.27 -15.53 -17.72
N ALA A 211 7.31 -16.38 -17.64
CA ALA A 211 8.69 -15.93 -17.47
C ALA A 211 9.15 -15.02 -18.61
N ALA A 212 8.78 -15.36 -19.86
CA ALA A 212 9.08 -14.53 -21.03
C ALA A 212 8.41 -13.15 -20.95
N ALA A 213 7.16 -13.08 -20.47
CA ALA A 213 6.45 -11.82 -20.28
C ALA A 213 7.16 -10.90 -19.26
N GLY A 214 7.73 -11.45 -18.19
CA GLY A 214 8.52 -10.74 -17.19
C GLY A 214 9.98 -10.47 -17.61
N TYR A 215 10.43 -10.95 -18.77
CA TYR A 215 11.82 -10.91 -19.20
C TYR A 215 12.78 -11.59 -18.19
N VAL A 216 12.32 -12.63 -17.53
CA VAL A 216 13.09 -13.42 -16.56
C VAL A 216 13.29 -14.87 -17.04
N CYS A 217 14.24 -15.58 -16.46
CA CYS A 217 14.38 -17.00 -16.72
C CYS A 217 13.31 -17.81 -15.97
N ARG A 218 13.00 -19.02 -16.47
CA ARG A 218 11.99 -19.88 -15.87
C ARG A 218 12.23 -20.20 -14.38
N SER A 219 13.50 -20.25 -13.97
CA SER A 219 13.86 -20.52 -12.57
C SER A 219 13.67 -19.32 -11.65
N SER A 220 13.46 -18.12 -12.20
CA SER A 220 13.22 -16.86 -11.47
C SER A 220 11.74 -16.45 -11.51
N CYS A 221 10.90 -17.20 -12.20
CA CYS A 221 9.46 -17.07 -12.27
C CYS A 221 8.80 -17.95 -11.18
#